data_2bc6a27d0a5a18f17faa459147e06603
#
_entry.id   2bc6a27d0a5a18f17faa459147e06603
#
_cell.length_a   1.000
_cell.length_b   1.000
_cell.length_c   1.000
_cell.angle_alpha   90.00
_cell.angle_beta   90.00
_cell.angle_gamma   90.00
#
_symmetry.space_group_name_H-M   'P 1'
#
loop_
_entity.id
_entity.type
_entity.pdbx_description
1 polymer ?
#
loop_
_entity_poly.entity_id
_entity_poly.type
_entity_poly.pdbx_seq_one_letter_code
_entity_poly.pdbx_strand_id
1 'polypeptide(L)'
;VNMLEIFTSDSGNNDMQLGKGTPVSSSPDWTAYDELINQIRTTTDFAARVDLMHQAEDMLMDTWAVVPIYYYNDIYMQKSNVTGIYATVFGMKYFMYATKTA
;
A
#
# COMPACT_ATOMS: atom_id res chain seq x y z
N VAL A 1 -3.32 4.35 -1.32
CA VAL A 1 -2.48 4.91 -2.41
C VAL A 1 -1.02 4.99 -1.99
N ASN A 2 -0.70 5.31 -0.72
CA ASN A 2 0.68 5.56 -0.25
C ASN A 2 1.72 4.52 -0.68
N MET A 3 1.35 3.23 -0.71
CA MET A 3 2.30 2.18 -1.12
C MET A 3 2.57 2.17 -2.63
N LEU A 4 1.58 2.50 -3.45
CA LEU A 4 1.76 2.59 -4.91
C LEU A 4 2.51 3.88 -5.31
N GLU A 5 2.31 4.97 -4.58
CA GLU A 5 2.97 6.26 -4.84
C GLU A 5 4.49 6.21 -4.72
N ILE A 6 5.04 5.31 -3.93
CA ILE A 6 6.50 5.19 -3.78
C ILE A 6 7.19 4.74 -5.07
N PHE A 7 6.45 4.19 -6.02
CA PHE A 7 6.97 3.70 -7.29
C PHE A 7 6.78 4.67 -8.47
N THR A 8 6.26 5.88 -8.22
CA THR A 8 6.21 6.90 -9.30
C THR A 8 7.62 7.32 -9.72
N SER A 9 7.76 7.74 -10.97
CA SER A 9 9.08 8.09 -11.54
C SER A 9 9.77 9.23 -10.79
N ASP A 10 9.02 10.15 -10.20
CA ASP A 10 9.50 11.31 -9.45
C ASP A 10 9.70 11.03 -7.94
N SER A 11 9.25 9.87 -7.46
CA SER A 11 9.36 9.51 -6.04
C SER A 11 10.81 9.36 -5.59
N GLY A 12 11.15 9.97 -4.46
CA GLY A 12 12.44 9.78 -3.80
C GLY A 12 12.64 8.37 -3.22
N ASN A 13 11.55 7.62 -3.06
CA ASN A 13 11.55 6.25 -2.56
C ASN A 13 11.48 5.19 -3.69
N ASN A 14 11.58 5.61 -4.95
CA ASN A 14 11.62 4.72 -6.10
C ASN A 14 13.02 4.10 -6.27
N ASP A 15 13.39 3.21 -5.36
CA ASP A 15 14.70 2.54 -5.35
C ASP A 15 14.90 1.62 -6.56
N MET A 16 13.78 1.17 -7.17
CA MET A 16 13.79 0.34 -8.37
C MET A 16 14.06 1.13 -9.64
N GLN A 17 14.20 2.45 -9.56
CA GLN A 17 14.50 3.35 -10.68
C GLN A 17 13.50 3.27 -11.84
N LEU A 18 12.24 2.88 -11.57
CA LEU A 18 11.19 2.78 -12.59
C LEU A 18 10.98 4.14 -13.26
N GLY A 19 10.91 4.16 -14.58
CA GLY A 19 10.74 5.38 -15.36
C GLY A 19 11.95 6.33 -15.41
N LYS A 20 13.10 5.97 -14.82
CA LYS A 20 14.30 6.82 -14.80
C LYS A 20 15.28 6.58 -15.94
N GLY A 21 14.94 5.67 -16.87
CA GLY A 21 15.78 5.38 -18.05
C GLY A 21 17.17 4.82 -17.71
N THR A 22 17.36 4.29 -16.51
CA THR A 22 18.61 3.68 -16.10
C THR A 22 18.71 2.22 -16.59
N PRO A 23 19.91 1.63 -16.73
CA PRO A 23 20.03 0.22 -17.11
C PRO A 23 19.40 -0.76 -16.11
N VAL A 24 19.12 -0.31 -14.88
CA VAL A 24 18.49 -1.11 -13.82
C VAL A 24 16.97 -1.08 -13.95
N SER A 25 16.41 -0.09 -14.66
CA SER A 25 14.98 0.06 -14.83
C SER A 25 14.43 -0.93 -15.84
N SER A 26 13.52 -1.78 -15.41
CA SER A 26 12.77 -2.68 -16.30
C SER A 26 11.71 -1.95 -17.15
N SER A 27 11.37 -0.73 -16.81
CA SER A 27 10.36 0.09 -17.48
C SER A 27 10.88 1.52 -17.68
N PRO A 28 11.54 1.80 -18.80
CA PRO A 28 12.11 3.14 -19.09
C PRO A 28 11.01 4.19 -19.32
N ASP A 29 9.85 3.80 -19.84
CA ASP A 29 8.65 4.66 -19.95
C ASP A 29 7.65 4.24 -18.87
N TRP A 30 7.43 5.11 -17.90
CA TRP A 30 6.58 4.90 -16.74
C TRP A 30 5.45 5.95 -16.65
N THR A 31 5.29 6.74 -17.71
CA THR A 31 4.33 7.85 -17.77
C THR A 31 2.90 7.39 -17.49
N ALA A 32 2.48 6.26 -18.06
CA ALA A 32 1.15 5.71 -17.86
C ALA A 32 0.88 5.35 -16.38
N TYR A 33 1.88 4.86 -15.66
CA TYR A 33 1.76 4.60 -14.23
C TYR A 33 1.61 5.90 -13.43
N ASP A 34 2.43 6.90 -13.71
CA ASP A 34 2.38 8.19 -13.04
C ASP A 34 1.03 8.88 -13.24
N GLU A 35 0.50 8.85 -14.45
CA GLU A 35 -0.84 9.35 -14.76
C GLU A 35 -1.94 8.58 -14.02
N LEU A 36 -1.82 7.25 -13.92
CA LEU A 36 -2.76 6.41 -13.21
C LEU A 36 -2.78 6.73 -11.70
N ILE A 37 -1.62 6.94 -11.09
CA ILE A 37 -1.52 7.37 -9.69
C ILE A 37 -2.20 8.75 -9.49
N ASN A 38 -2.03 9.68 -10.42
CA ASN A 38 -2.70 10.97 -10.36
C ASN A 38 -4.23 10.84 -10.49
N GLN A 39 -4.72 9.97 -11.35
CA GLN A 39 -6.15 9.65 -11.44
C GLN A 39 -6.70 9.08 -10.14
N ILE A 40 -5.98 8.15 -9.51
CA ILE A 40 -6.36 7.57 -8.21
C ILE A 40 -6.50 8.66 -7.13
N ARG A 41 -5.59 9.64 -7.11
CA ARG A 41 -5.61 10.76 -6.15
C ARG A 41 -6.85 11.65 -6.29
N THR A 42 -7.33 11.83 -7.51
CA THR A 42 -8.46 12.72 -7.82
C THR A 42 -9.81 12.02 -7.88
N THR A 43 -9.84 10.68 -7.94
CA THR A 43 -11.07 9.91 -8.02
C THR A 43 -11.73 9.81 -6.65
N THR A 44 -12.96 10.32 -6.55
CA THR A 44 -13.76 10.31 -5.31
C THR A 44 -14.66 9.09 -5.17
N ASP A 45 -15.08 8.49 -6.29
CA ASP A 45 -15.83 7.23 -6.26
C ASP A 45 -14.95 6.10 -5.77
N PHE A 46 -15.40 5.41 -4.71
CA PHE A 46 -14.58 4.39 -4.05
C PHE A 46 -14.35 3.16 -4.93
N ALA A 47 -15.37 2.68 -5.64
CA ALA A 47 -15.26 1.48 -6.47
C ALA A 47 -14.32 1.75 -7.65
N ALA A 48 -14.53 2.84 -8.38
CA ALA A 48 -13.66 3.25 -9.48
C ALA A 48 -12.21 3.45 -9.02
N ARG A 49 -12.01 4.01 -7.82
CA ARG A 49 -10.69 4.20 -7.24
C ARG A 49 -9.97 2.89 -6.93
N VAL A 50 -10.71 1.89 -6.43
CA VAL A 50 -10.16 0.53 -6.19
C VAL A 50 -9.76 -0.12 -7.51
N ASP A 51 -10.58 -0.02 -8.56
CA ASP A 51 -10.25 -0.56 -9.88
C ASP A 51 -8.98 0.07 -10.47
N LEU A 52 -8.81 1.38 -10.31
CA LEU A 52 -7.58 2.07 -10.73
C LEU A 52 -6.36 1.62 -9.90
N MET A 53 -6.53 1.36 -8.60
CA MET A 53 -5.44 0.83 -7.77
C MET A 53 -5.02 -0.58 -8.20
N HIS A 54 -5.97 -1.45 -8.57
CA HIS A 54 -5.64 -2.76 -9.12
C HIS A 54 -4.87 -2.65 -10.43
N GLN A 55 -5.26 -1.76 -11.34
CA GLN A 55 -4.53 -1.52 -12.57
C GLN A 55 -3.09 -1.06 -12.30
N ALA A 56 -2.88 -0.17 -11.34
CA ALA A 56 -1.54 0.28 -10.96
C ALA A 56 -0.71 -0.86 -10.35
N GLU A 57 -1.33 -1.72 -9.54
CA GLU A 57 -0.69 -2.90 -8.97
C GLU A 57 -0.27 -3.89 -10.07
N ASP A 58 -1.15 -4.18 -11.02
CA ASP A 58 -0.87 -5.06 -12.16
C ASP A 58 0.33 -4.52 -12.97
N MET A 59 0.33 -3.23 -13.31
CA MET A 59 1.44 -2.60 -14.01
C MET A 59 2.76 -2.73 -13.25
N LEU A 60 2.73 -2.56 -11.92
CA LEU A 60 3.92 -2.71 -11.08
C LEU A 60 4.41 -4.15 -11.06
N MET A 61 3.51 -5.12 -10.90
CA MET A 61 3.86 -6.54 -10.86
C MET A 61 4.45 -7.03 -12.17
N ASP A 62 3.96 -6.54 -13.30
CA ASP A 62 4.46 -6.89 -14.63
C ASP A 62 5.93 -6.46 -14.86
N THR A 63 6.44 -5.52 -14.06
CA THR A 63 7.87 -5.15 -14.13
C THR A 63 8.80 -6.14 -13.46
N TRP A 64 8.30 -7.05 -12.62
CA TRP A 64 9.09 -7.96 -11.77
C TRP A 64 10.03 -7.24 -10.78
N ALA A 65 9.84 -5.94 -10.60
CA ALA A 65 10.62 -5.14 -9.65
C ALA A 65 10.28 -5.46 -8.18
N VAL A 66 9.09 -6.00 -7.94
CA VAL A 66 8.58 -6.36 -6.62
C VAL A 66 8.14 -7.81 -6.61
N VAL A 67 8.55 -8.56 -5.58
CA VAL A 67 8.16 -9.95 -5.38
C VAL A 67 7.38 -10.06 -4.07
N PRO A 68 6.05 -10.23 -4.12
CA PRO A 68 5.26 -10.49 -2.93
C PRO A 68 5.66 -11.83 -2.29
N ILE A 69 5.91 -11.85 -0.97
CA ILE A 69 6.34 -13.07 -0.27
C ILE A 69 5.21 -13.60 0.61
N TYR A 70 4.61 -12.76 1.45
CA TYR A 70 3.53 -13.15 2.35
C TYR A 70 2.78 -11.94 2.90
N TYR A 71 1.59 -12.19 3.43
CA TYR A 71 0.88 -11.19 4.23
C TYR A 71 1.34 -11.28 5.68
N TYR A 72 1.84 -10.16 6.20
CA TYR A 72 2.22 -10.07 7.60
C TYR A 72 0.98 -10.13 8.51
N ASN A 73 0.99 -11.04 9.47
CA ASN A 73 -0.06 -11.16 10.47
C ASN A 73 0.47 -10.73 11.84
N ASP A 74 -0.24 -9.79 12.46
CA ASP A 74 0.03 -9.39 13.84
C ASP A 74 -0.75 -10.30 14.80
N ILE A 75 -0.04 -11.12 15.54
CA ILE A 75 -0.61 -12.09 16.49
C ILE A 75 -0.59 -11.47 17.88
N TYR A 76 -1.74 -11.44 18.54
CA TYR A 76 -1.84 -11.00 19.92
C TYR A 76 -2.75 -11.91 20.74
N MET A 77 -2.54 -11.91 22.05
CA MET A 77 -3.40 -12.62 23.01
C MET A 77 -4.08 -11.61 23.94
N GLN A 78 -5.35 -11.81 24.16
CA GLN A 78 -6.18 -11.01 25.05
C GLN A 78 -6.96 -11.92 25.99
N LYS A 79 -6.97 -11.59 27.28
CA LYS A 79 -7.79 -12.33 28.24
C LYS A 79 -9.27 -12.05 27.99
N SER A 80 -10.13 -13.03 28.22
CA SER A 80 -11.58 -12.92 27.99
C SER A 80 -12.27 -11.84 28.83
N ASN A 81 -11.69 -11.50 29.99
CA ASN A 81 -12.20 -10.45 30.86
C ASN A 81 -11.65 -9.03 30.56
N VAL A 82 -10.92 -8.88 29.44
CA VAL A 82 -10.46 -7.57 28.94
C VAL A 82 -11.21 -7.25 27.65
N THR A 83 -11.82 -6.07 27.59
CA THR A 83 -12.60 -5.61 26.42
C THR A 83 -12.23 -4.17 26.06
N GLY A 84 -12.74 -3.67 24.94
CA GLY A 84 -12.54 -2.28 24.53
C GLY A 84 -11.15 -1.99 23.93
N ILE A 85 -10.34 -3.01 23.62
CA ILE A 85 -9.13 -2.87 22.83
C ILE A 85 -9.52 -3.02 21.37
N TYR A 86 -9.06 -2.10 20.50
CA TYR A 86 -9.24 -2.23 19.07
C TYR A 86 -7.93 -1.98 18.33
N ALA A 87 -7.78 -2.64 17.20
CA ALA A 87 -6.63 -2.48 16.31
C ALA A 87 -7.05 -1.81 15.00
N THR A 88 -6.17 -1.01 14.44
CA THR A 88 -6.33 -0.46 13.08
C THR A 88 -5.69 -1.40 12.06
N VAL A 89 -5.98 -1.17 10.80
CA VAL A 89 -5.35 -1.87 9.66
C VAL A 89 -3.82 -1.68 9.60
N PHE A 90 -3.29 -0.68 10.30
CA PHE A 90 -1.85 -0.43 10.41
C PHE A 90 -1.20 -1.14 11.61
N GLY A 91 -1.91 -2.03 12.29
CA GLY A 91 -1.39 -2.77 13.44
C GLY A 91 -1.33 -1.98 14.75
N MET A 92 -1.76 -0.71 14.76
CA MET A 92 -1.79 0.09 15.98
C MET A 92 -2.93 -0.36 16.88
N LYS A 93 -2.63 -0.60 18.16
CA LYS A 93 -3.60 -1.00 19.17
C LYS A 93 -3.93 0.18 20.09
N TYR A 94 -5.21 0.42 20.29
CA TYR A 94 -5.73 1.50 21.13
C TYR A 94 -6.39 0.94 22.37
N PHE A 95 -6.00 1.47 23.53
CA PHE A 95 -6.43 1.01 24.86
C PHE A 95 -7.30 2.03 25.58
N MET A 96 -7.64 3.17 24.96
CA MET A 96 -8.36 4.25 25.61
C MET A 96 -9.77 3.86 26.12
N TYR A 97 -10.34 2.80 25.58
CA TYR A 97 -11.62 2.25 26.03
C TYR A 97 -11.46 0.86 26.67
N ALA A 98 -10.22 0.46 26.96
CA ALA A 98 -9.96 -0.84 27.53
C ALA A 98 -10.52 -0.92 28.97
N THR A 99 -11.27 -1.96 29.25
CA THR A 99 -11.82 -2.26 30.55
C THR A 99 -11.46 -3.71 30.93
N LYS A 100 -11.25 -3.93 32.22
CA LYS A 100 -11.00 -5.26 32.77
C LYS A 100 -12.04 -5.53 33.87
N THR A 101 -12.77 -6.59 33.69
CA THR A 101 -13.66 -7.12 34.76
C THR A 101 -12.90 -8.08 35.69
N ALA A 102 -13.42 -8.22 36.89
CA ALA A 102 -12.83 -9.11 37.89
C ALA A 102 -12.83 -10.59 37.44
#